data_86a1238e6baee2b4d137f30c3b70ac29
#
_entry.id   86a1238e6baee2b4d137f30c3b70ac29
#
_cell.length_a   1.000
_cell.length_b   1.000
_cell.length_c   1.000
_cell.angle_alpha   90.00
_cell.angle_beta   90.00
_cell.angle_gamma   90.00
#
_symmetry.space_group_name_H-M   'P 1'
#
loop_
_entity.id
_entity.type
_entity.pdbx_description
1 polymer ?
#
loop_
_entity_poly.entity_id
_entity_poly.type
_entity_poly.pdbx_seq_one_letter_code
_entity_poly.pdbx_strand_id
1 'polypeptide(L)'
;MFEKTRALRNMMLNHIHFQVRDLKAAIAWFQRILQLQPGFHNERIAVFSFGAFTVILDAASVDAPATLGFQSDDCDRDFRAVVERGAMAIDPPSNKEWGVRAAYFQGPGALKFEIEGPVVSS
;
A
#
# COMPACT_ATOMS: atom_id res chain seq x y z
N MET A 1 23.87 11.71 0.11
CA MET A 1 22.65 11.03 -0.35
C MET A 1 22.86 10.33 -1.69
N PHE A 2 23.40 11.04 -2.63
CA PHE A 2 23.52 10.50 -3.97
C PHE A 2 24.57 9.40 -4.11
N GLU A 3 25.56 9.41 -3.22
CA GLU A 3 26.57 8.37 -3.23
C GLU A 3 25.96 6.99 -2.95
N LYS A 4 24.96 6.95 -2.08
CA LYS A 4 24.32 5.67 -1.75
C LYS A 4 23.60 5.07 -2.93
N THR A 5 23.01 5.90 -3.78
CA THR A 5 22.25 5.41 -4.92
C THR A 5 23.12 5.16 -6.13
N ARG A 6 24.36 5.67 -6.13
CA ARG A 6 25.25 5.50 -7.27
C ARG A 6 25.52 4.03 -7.58
N ALA A 7 25.73 3.21 -6.53
CA ALA A 7 25.96 1.79 -6.71
C ALA A 7 24.77 1.08 -7.31
N LEU A 8 23.56 1.67 -7.21
CA LEU A 8 22.33 1.06 -7.66
C LEU A 8 21.82 1.68 -8.96
N ARG A 9 22.61 2.53 -9.63
CA ARG A 9 22.11 3.27 -10.79
C ARG A 9 21.61 2.37 -11.93
N ASN A 10 22.11 1.15 -12.03
CA ASN A 10 21.70 0.20 -13.05
C ASN A 10 20.62 -0.78 -12.53
N MET A 11 20.13 -0.54 -11.34
CA MET A 11 19.11 -1.37 -10.73
C MET A 11 18.02 -0.48 -10.18
N MET A 12 16.76 -0.91 -10.33
CA MET A 12 15.62 -0.16 -9.82
C MET A 12 14.83 -1.05 -8.89
N LEU A 13 14.49 -0.52 -7.72
CA LEU A 13 13.57 -1.19 -6.83
C LEU A 13 12.17 -0.97 -7.40
N ASN A 14 11.58 -1.98 -8.01
CA ASN A 14 10.32 -1.82 -8.72
C ASN A 14 9.23 -2.80 -8.33
N HIS A 15 9.49 -3.68 -7.37
CA HIS A 15 8.44 -4.59 -6.93
C HIS A 15 8.71 -5.08 -5.52
N ILE A 16 7.66 -5.60 -4.90
CA ILE A 16 7.74 -6.18 -3.57
C ILE A 16 6.77 -7.37 -3.51
N HIS A 17 7.13 -8.36 -2.71
CA HIS A 17 6.29 -9.53 -2.46
C HIS A 17 5.76 -9.48 -1.05
N PHE A 18 4.47 -9.82 -0.89
CA PHE A 18 3.85 -9.99 0.42
C PHE A 18 3.24 -11.36 0.52
N GLN A 19 3.34 -11.97 1.67
CA GLN A 19 2.72 -13.27 1.95
C GLN A 19 1.34 -13.04 2.55
N VAL A 20 0.33 -13.70 2.00
CA VAL A 20 -1.03 -13.63 2.50
C VAL A 20 -1.58 -15.04 2.64
N ARG A 21 -2.35 -15.28 3.70
CA ARG A 21 -2.94 -16.60 3.93
C ARG A 21 -4.11 -16.86 3.00
N ASP A 22 -4.87 -15.84 2.67
CA ASP A 22 -6.06 -15.97 1.83
C ASP A 22 -5.92 -15.09 0.61
N LEU A 23 -5.33 -15.63 -0.44
CA LEU A 23 -5.05 -14.89 -1.65
C LEU A 23 -6.34 -14.40 -2.33
N LYS A 24 -7.37 -15.23 -2.37
CA LYS A 24 -8.64 -14.83 -2.98
C LYS A 24 -9.25 -13.63 -2.28
N ALA A 25 -9.27 -13.67 -0.96
CA ALA A 25 -9.80 -12.55 -0.18
C ALA A 25 -8.95 -11.30 -0.36
N ALA A 26 -7.63 -11.46 -0.46
CA ALA A 26 -6.74 -10.34 -0.68
C ALA A 26 -6.98 -9.69 -2.05
N ILE A 27 -7.16 -10.50 -3.09
CA ILE A 27 -7.46 -9.99 -4.42
C ILE A 27 -8.78 -9.19 -4.39
N ALA A 28 -9.81 -9.77 -3.77
CA ALA A 28 -11.11 -9.10 -3.67
C ALA A 28 -11.00 -7.77 -2.92
N TRP A 29 -10.17 -7.72 -1.89
CA TRP A 29 -9.93 -6.49 -1.14
C TRP A 29 -9.28 -5.43 -2.03
N PHE A 30 -8.24 -5.78 -2.79
CA PHE A 30 -7.56 -4.84 -3.68
C PHE A 30 -8.54 -4.31 -4.73
N GLN A 31 -9.40 -5.17 -5.27
CA GLN A 31 -10.39 -4.75 -6.26
C GLN A 31 -11.40 -3.78 -5.67
N ARG A 32 -11.90 -4.06 -4.47
CA ARG A 32 -12.96 -3.25 -3.86
C ARG A 32 -12.42 -1.94 -3.29
N ILE A 33 -11.34 -2.01 -2.53
CA ILE A 33 -10.86 -0.85 -1.77
C ILE A 33 -9.95 0.04 -2.62
N LEU A 34 -9.01 -0.56 -3.31
CA LEU A 34 -8.06 0.20 -4.12
C LEU A 34 -8.49 0.32 -5.59
N GLN A 35 -9.56 -0.37 -5.95
CA GLN A 35 -10.13 -0.35 -7.30
C GLN A 35 -9.09 -0.75 -8.36
N LEU A 36 -8.28 -1.77 -8.03
CA LEU A 36 -7.26 -2.29 -8.91
C LEU A 36 -7.59 -3.72 -9.31
N GLN A 37 -7.40 -4.01 -10.59
CA GLN A 37 -7.52 -5.36 -11.09
C GLN A 37 -6.12 -5.96 -11.18
N PRO A 38 -5.96 -7.25 -10.84
CA PRO A 38 -4.65 -7.88 -11.00
C PRO A 38 -4.30 -8.00 -12.47
N GLY A 39 -3.06 -7.68 -12.81
CA GLY A 39 -2.57 -7.87 -14.18
C GLY A 39 -2.35 -9.34 -14.48
N PHE A 40 -2.10 -10.13 -13.45
CA PHE A 40 -1.96 -11.58 -13.53
C PHE A 40 -2.31 -12.18 -12.19
N HIS A 41 -2.97 -13.34 -12.18
CA HIS A 41 -3.14 -14.10 -10.95
C HIS A 41 -3.41 -15.57 -11.25
N ASN A 42 -3.06 -16.40 -10.28
CA ASN A 42 -3.41 -17.80 -10.27
C ASN A 42 -3.64 -18.22 -8.82
N GLU A 43 -3.56 -19.50 -8.51
CA GLU A 43 -3.81 -19.99 -7.16
C GLU A 43 -2.70 -19.61 -6.18
N ARG A 44 -1.53 -19.21 -6.67
CA ARG A 44 -0.36 -18.97 -5.83
C ARG A 44 0.08 -17.53 -5.78
N ILE A 45 -0.22 -16.73 -6.80
CA ILE A 45 0.20 -15.32 -6.79
C ILE A 45 -0.84 -14.42 -7.43
N ALA A 46 -0.77 -13.14 -7.09
CA ALA A 46 -1.50 -12.09 -7.76
C ALA A 46 -0.56 -10.89 -7.92
N VAL A 47 -0.58 -10.27 -9.09
CA VAL A 47 0.33 -9.19 -9.44
C VAL A 47 -0.47 -7.93 -9.70
N PHE A 48 -0.20 -6.87 -8.94
CA PHE A 48 -0.89 -5.58 -9.07
C PHE A 48 0.12 -4.51 -9.44
N SER A 49 -0.24 -3.65 -10.38
CA SER A 49 0.62 -2.55 -10.82
C SER A 49 0.18 -1.24 -10.19
N PHE A 50 1.14 -0.51 -9.65
CA PHE A 50 0.97 0.83 -9.08
C PHE A 50 1.90 1.76 -9.86
N GLY A 51 1.51 2.12 -11.10
CA GLY A 51 2.41 2.85 -11.96
C GLY A 51 3.63 2.00 -12.29
N ALA A 52 4.81 2.49 -11.97
CA ALA A 52 6.06 1.78 -12.23
C ALA A 52 6.41 0.75 -11.17
N PHE A 53 5.64 0.69 -10.08
CA PHE A 53 5.91 -0.21 -8.98
C PHE A 53 4.91 -1.36 -8.98
N THR A 54 5.38 -2.56 -8.69
CA THR A 54 4.54 -3.76 -8.71
C THR A 54 4.47 -4.37 -7.32
N VAL A 55 3.26 -4.76 -6.93
CA VAL A 55 3.03 -5.49 -5.68
C VAL A 55 2.59 -6.90 -6.05
N ILE A 56 3.29 -7.88 -5.50
CA ILE A 56 2.99 -9.29 -5.73
C ILE A 56 2.53 -9.90 -4.41
N LEU A 57 1.36 -10.49 -4.42
CA LEU A 57 0.85 -11.22 -3.26
C LEU A 57 1.12 -12.69 -3.49
N ASP A 58 1.81 -13.31 -2.54
CA ASP A 58 2.13 -14.74 -2.59
C ASP A 58 1.27 -15.49 -1.58
N ALA A 59 0.59 -16.53 -2.03
CA ALA A 59 -0.18 -17.39 -1.12
C ALA A 59 0.79 -18.13 -0.20
N ALA A 60 0.53 -18.08 1.10
CA ALA A 60 1.40 -18.66 2.10
C ALA A 60 0.59 -19.16 3.27
N SER A 61 1.24 -19.85 4.20
CA SER A 61 0.54 -20.36 5.38
C SER A 61 0.33 -19.30 6.46
N VAL A 62 1.04 -18.17 6.37
CA VAL A 62 0.94 -17.07 7.33
C VAL A 62 0.92 -15.75 6.59
N ASP A 63 0.37 -14.71 7.26
CA ASP A 63 0.45 -13.35 6.77
C ASP A 63 1.76 -12.74 7.23
N ALA A 64 2.45 -12.03 6.33
CA ALA A 64 3.67 -11.32 6.69
C ALA A 64 3.30 -9.86 6.99
N PRO A 65 3.74 -9.31 8.13
CA PRO A 65 3.48 -7.91 8.45
C PRO A 65 4.29 -6.99 7.54
N ALA A 66 3.64 -5.95 7.04
CA ALA A 66 4.30 -4.97 6.19
C ALA A 66 3.45 -3.70 6.12
N THR A 67 4.08 -2.59 5.73
CA THR A 67 3.39 -1.33 5.51
C THR A 67 3.77 -0.80 4.14
N LEU A 68 2.75 -0.47 3.35
CA LEU A 68 2.92 0.20 2.06
C LEU A 68 2.43 1.62 2.17
N GLY A 69 3.22 2.57 1.67
CA GLY A 69 2.86 3.98 1.72
C GLY A 69 2.48 4.52 0.35
N PHE A 70 1.42 5.31 0.31
CA PHE A 70 0.99 6.05 -0.86
C PHE A 70 1.30 7.52 -0.68
N GLN A 71 1.82 8.14 -1.73
CA GLN A 71 1.97 9.58 -1.78
C GLN A 71 0.64 10.18 -2.25
N SER A 72 0.19 11.21 -1.59
CA SER A 72 -1.08 11.87 -1.89
C SER A 72 -0.89 13.38 -1.85
N ASP A 73 -1.69 14.10 -2.61
CA ASP A 73 -1.72 15.56 -2.50
C ASP A 73 -2.79 16.03 -1.50
N ASP A 74 -3.62 15.11 -1.02
CA ASP A 74 -4.67 15.42 -0.05
C ASP A 74 -4.98 14.17 0.76
N CYS A 75 -4.26 14.02 1.86
CA CYS A 75 -4.37 12.84 2.73
C CYS A 75 -5.80 12.61 3.22
N ASP A 76 -6.48 13.67 3.65
CA ASP A 76 -7.83 13.56 4.20
C ASP A 76 -8.82 13.05 3.14
N ARG A 77 -8.76 13.61 1.93
CA ARG A 77 -9.63 13.20 0.84
C ARG A 77 -9.44 11.72 0.50
N ASP A 78 -8.20 11.30 0.35
CA ASP A 78 -7.93 9.94 -0.08
C ASP A 78 -8.20 8.93 1.02
N PHE A 79 -7.94 9.29 2.28
CA PHE A 79 -8.28 8.43 3.39
C PHE A 79 -9.80 8.24 3.49
N ARG A 80 -10.56 9.32 3.35
CA ARG A 80 -12.02 9.25 3.37
C ARG A 80 -12.52 8.31 2.28
N ALA A 81 -11.93 8.40 1.08
CA ALA A 81 -12.35 7.57 -0.04
C ALA A 81 -12.17 6.08 0.24
N VAL A 82 -11.02 5.66 0.80
CA VAL A 82 -10.82 4.24 1.08
C VAL A 82 -11.70 3.76 2.23
N VAL A 83 -11.94 4.60 3.22
CA VAL A 83 -12.83 4.23 4.33
C VAL A 83 -14.27 4.06 3.83
N GLU A 84 -14.72 4.94 2.91
CA GLU A 84 -16.06 4.81 2.33
C GLU A 84 -16.22 3.54 1.51
N ARG A 85 -15.12 3.01 0.98
CA ARG A 85 -15.15 1.74 0.25
C ARG A 85 -15.08 0.53 1.17
N GLY A 86 -14.94 0.76 2.46
CA GLY A 86 -14.96 -0.30 3.46
C GLY A 86 -13.62 -0.60 4.12
N ALA A 87 -12.59 0.20 3.90
CA ALA A 87 -11.31 -0.01 4.57
C ALA A 87 -11.46 0.28 6.06
N MET A 88 -10.77 -0.50 6.88
CA MET A 88 -10.75 -0.31 8.32
C MET A 88 -9.69 0.71 8.68
N ALA A 89 -10.11 1.84 9.24
CA ALA A 89 -9.18 2.88 9.68
C ALA A 89 -8.37 2.38 10.87
N ILE A 90 -7.08 2.66 10.86
CA ILE A 90 -6.20 2.41 12.01
C ILE A 90 -5.90 3.74 12.71
N ASP A 91 -5.50 4.74 11.94
CA ASP A 91 -5.08 6.03 12.47
C ASP A 91 -5.57 7.11 11.50
N PRO A 92 -6.52 7.97 11.92
CA PRO A 92 -7.04 8.98 11.01
C PRO A 92 -6.00 10.03 10.66
N PRO A 93 -6.23 10.84 9.62
CA PRO A 93 -5.25 11.85 9.21
C PRO A 93 -4.87 12.79 10.34
N SER A 94 -3.58 13.00 10.51
CA SER A 94 -3.06 13.99 11.44
C SER A 94 -1.71 14.47 10.93
N ASN A 95 -1.35 15.69 11.31
CA ASN A 95 -0.02 16.22 11.02
C ASN A 95 0.98 15.53 11.93
N LYS A 96 2.03 14.98 11.32
CA LYS A 96 3.06 14.28 12.06
C LYS A 96 4.24 15.20 12.30
N GLU A 97 4.98 14.92 13.35
CA GLU A 97 6.10 15.78 13.71
C GLU A 97 7.24 15.74 12.69
N TRP A 98 7.27 14.75 11.83
CA TRP A 98 8.30 14.67 10.78
C TRP A 98 7.90 15.39 9.48
N GLY A 99 6.85 16.22 9.52
CA GLY A 99 6.58 17.15 8.45
C GLY A 99 5.61 16.72 7.37
N VAL A 100 4.82 15.69 7.64
CA VAL A 100 3.80 15.23 6.70
C VAL A 100 2.49 15.05 7.43
N ARG A 101 1.40 14.99 6.68
CA ARG A 101 0.12 14.54 7.19
C ARG A 101 -0.09 13.12 6.76
N ALA A 102 -0.35 12.23 7.69
CA ALA A 102 -0.43 10.80 7.39
C ALA A 102 -1.63 10.15 8.05
N ALA A 103 -2.09 9.08 7.44
CA ALA A 103 -3.18 8.25 7.93
C ALA A 103 -2.87 6.81 7.61
N TYR A 104 -3.46 5.89 8.38
CA TYR A 104 -3.19 4.47 8.20
C TYR A 104 -4.49 3.69 8.16
N PHE A 105 -4.54 2.67 7.30
CA PHE A 105 -5.68 1.77 7.24
C PHE A 105 -5.21 0.33 7.07
N GLN A 106 -6.06 -0.60 7.51
CA GLN A 106 -5.74 -2.01 7.47
C GLN A 106 -6.01 -2.58 6.10
N GLY A 107 -5.06 -3.33 5.57
CA GLY A 107 -5.23 -4.09 4.35
C GLY A 107 -5.50 -5.54 4.65
N PRO A 108 -5.42 -6.42 3.64
CA PRO A 108 -5.63 -7.84 3.86
C PRO A 108 -4.49 -8.43 4.66
N GLY A 109 -4.80 -9.44 5.50
CA GLY A 109 -3.81 -10.11 6.32
C GLY A 109 -3.14 -9.15 7.28
N ALA A 110 -1.82 -9.20 7.33
CA ALA A 110 -1.02 -8.33 8.20
C ALA A 110 -0.48 -7.10 7.47
N LEU A 111 -1.03 -6.80 6.30
CA LEU A 111 -0.62 -5.66 5.50
C LEU A 111 -1.30 -4.40 6.00
N LYS A 112 -0.52 -3.33 6.13
CA LYS A 112 -1.01 -2.04 6.56
C LYS A 112 -0.70 -1.03 5.46
N PHE A 113 -1.56 -0.05 5.28
CA PHE A 113 -1.34 1.01 4.30
C PHE A 113 -1.24 2.36 4.98
N GLU A 114 -0.37 3.19 4.43
CA GLU A 114 -0.21 4.57 4.85
C GLU A 114 -0.56 5.48 3.68
N ILE A 115 -1.24 6.58 3.96
CA ILE A 115 -1.42 7.65 2.99
C ILE A 115 -0.70 8.86 3.57
N GLU A 116 0.19 9.45 2.79
CA GLU A 116 1.04 10.54 3.23
C GLU A 116 0.90 11.72 2.30
N GLY A 117 0.71 12.90 2.85
CA GLY A 117 0.54 14.10 2.05
C GLY A 117 1.05 15.33 2.76
N PRO A 118 0.79 16.53 2.19
CA PRO A 118 1.24 17.78 2.80
C PRO A 118 0.52 18.04 4.12
N VAL A 119 1.21 18.68 5.05
CA VAL A 119 0.59 19.10 6.32
C VAL A 119 -0.52 20.10 6.02
N VAL A 120 -1.49 20.12 6.90
CA VAL A 120 -2.64 21.02 6.80
C VAL A 120 -2.54 22.04 7.91
N SER A 121 -2.72 23.31 7.56
CA SER A 121 -2.76 24.40 8.53
C SER A 121 -4.02 24.28 9.37
N SER A 122 -3.89 24.51 10.66
CA SER A 122 -5.06 24.51 11.55
C SER A 122 -5.73 25.86 11.59
#